data_6380d09110516c2613f05edee6163602
#
_entry.id   6380d09110516c2613f05edee6163602
#
_cell.length_a   1.000
_cell.length_b   1.000
_cell.length_c   1.000
_cell.angle_alpha   90.00
_cell.angle_beta   90.00
_cell.angle_gamma   90.00
#
_symmetry.space_group_name_H-M   'P 1'
#
loop_
_entity.id
_entity.type
_entity.pdbx_description
1 polymer ?
#
loop_
_entity_poly.entity_id
_entity_poly.type
_entity_poly.pdbx_seq_one_letter_code
_entity_poly.pdbx_strand_id
1 'polypeptide(L)'
;SWNINTIANWSNEEVLRTRKIPYTAVIHTQYGHFIQDPFSPEFRKGLERTIAGSSAANDEWCIGYFVDNELGWGNNTYLATLALQGRYPYAKEVFKNRLIEKYASLAELNTIWGSEFATWEDWMKNDSVYAGATNDLIDFTSHMANAYFRSVKEALKAKAPHKLYLGCRFNYGDFAGNAVQQWIVDIAAKYCDVVSFNRYTYSAYSLRPSKDRDFPMIIGEFHFGGLDRGLLHGGLRYGGSQENRADLYKHYVQDAVMNPYLVGTHWFQYNDQAVTGRGDGENYQIGFINVYDAPNWELIRAARSVGETMYELRSK
;
A
#
# COMPACT_ATOMS: atom_id res chain seq x y z
N SER A 1 21.03 2.09 21.76
CA SER A 1 19.74 1.81 21.10
C SER A 1 19.00 3.11 20.80
N TRP A 2 18.24 3.14 19.72
CA TRP A 2 17.31 4.24 19.38
C TRP A 2 15.86 3.90 19.78
N ASN A 3 15.67 2.76 20.43
CA ASN A 3 14.37 2.22 20.85
C ASN A 3 13.36 2.00 19.70
N ILE A 4 13.88 1.84 18.48
CA ILE A 4 13.13 1.36 17.34
C ILE A 4 13.11 -0.16 17.40
N ASN A 5 11.93 -0.77 17.28
CA ASN A 5 11.71 -2.20 17.53
C ASN A 5 11.41 -3.01 16.27
N THR A 6 11.41 -2.42 15.08
CA THR A 6 11.11 -3.10 13.82
C THR A 6 11.95 -2.52 12.68
N ILE A 7 12.49 -3.38 11.81
CA ILE A 7 13.10 -2.98 10.55
C ILE A 7 12.02 -3.00 9.46
N ALA A 8 11.82 -1.86 8.83
CA ALA A 8 10.76 -1.66 7.83
C ALA A 8 11.25 -2.01 6.40
N ASN A 9 10.35 -1.83 5.42
CA ASN A 9 10.64 -1.96 4.00
C ASN A 9 11.81 -1.08 3.55
N TRP A 10 12.38 -1.42 2.42
CA TRP A 10 13.52 -0.75 1.77
C TRP A 10 14.84 -0.88 2.53
N SER A 11 14.88 -1.69 3.57
CA SER A 11 16.10 -1.98 4.33
C SER A 11 16.96 -3.02 3.62
N ASN A 12 18.29 -2.92 3.79
CA ASN A 12 19.25 -3.86 3.21
C ASN A 12 19.07 -5.26 3.81
N GLU A 13 19.05 -6.30 2.97
CA GLU A 13 18.93 -7.69 3.40
C GLU A 13 20.00 -8.13 4.40
N GLU A 14 21.24 -7.60 4.31
CA GLU A 14 22.31 -7.91 5.26
C GLU A 14 21.94 -7.47 6.68
N VAL A 15 21.23 -6.32 6.80
CA VAL A 15 20.73 -5.83 8.10
C VAL A 15 19.64 -6.75 8.64
N LEU A 16 18.72 -7.22 7.78
CA LEU A 16 17.66 -8.16 8.16
C LEU A 16 18.25 -9.48 8.67
N ARG A 17 19.29 -9.98 8.01
CA ARG A 17 20.00 -11.24 8.38
C ARG A 17 20.72 -11.16 9.73
N THR A 18 20.94 -9.98 10.30
CA THR A 18 21.52 -9.85 11.64
C THR A 18 20.65 -10.44 12.75
N ARG A 19 19.34 -10.58 12.52
CA ARG A 19 18.34 -11.14 13.44
C ARG A 19 18.41 -10.52 14.85
N LYS A 20 18.55 -9.20 14.91
CA LYS A 20 18.60 -8.44 16.19
C LYS A 20 17.25 -7.85 16.58
N ILE A 21 16.43 -7.54 15.60
CA ILE A 21 15.05 -7.04 15.76
C ILE A 21 14.18 -7.60 14.64
N PRO A 22 12.87 -7.78 14.88
CA PRO A 22 11.93 -8.23 13.86
C PRO A 22 11.87 -7.29 12.65
N TYR A 23 11.48 -7.82 11.51
CA TYR A 23 11.39 -7.05 10.28
C TYR A 23 10.15 -7.39 9.44
N THR A 24 9.82 -6.52 8.50
CA THR A 24 8.84 -6.77 7.45
C THR A 24 9.54 -6.97 6.11
N ALA A 25 8.97 -7.82 5.26
CA ALA A 25 9.44 -8.05 3.90
C ALA A 25 8.47 -7.43 2.88
N VAL A 26 8.96 -7.18 1.67
CA VAL A 26 8.15 -6.70 0.55
C VAL A 26 8.26 -7.63 -0.65
N ILE A 27 7.15 -7.82 -1.35
CA ILE A 27 7.08 -8.51 -2.62
C ILE A 27 6.40 -7.59 -3.62
N HIS A 28 6.94 -7.53 -4.83
CA HIS A 28 6.32 -6.83 -5.94
C HIS A 28 5.79 -7.83 -6.95
N THR A 29 4.52 -7.66 -7.34
CA THR A 29 3.91 -8.46 -8.41
C THR A 29 4.37 -7.98 -9.77
N GLN A 30 4.70 -6.69 -9.88
CA GLN A 30 5.26 -6.05 -11.05
C GLN A 30 6.00 -4.76 -10.68
N TYR A 31 6.65 -4.15 -11.67
CA TYR A 31 7.32 -2.87 -11.50
C TYR A 31 6.33 -1.70 -11.61
N GLY A 32 6.44 -0.72 -10.73
CA GLY A 32 5.62 0.51 -10.73
C GLY A 32 4.29 0.37 -9.98
N HIS A 33 3.40 1.34 -10.20
CA HIS A 33 2.15 1.49 -9.46
C HIS A 33 0.93 0.85 -10.16
N PHE A 34 1.16 0.03 -11.19
CA PHE A 34 0.06 -0.62 -11.91
C PHE A 34 -0.32 -1.93 -11.25
N ILE A 35 -1.60 -2.29 -11.35
CA ILE A 35 -2.10 -3.59 -10.91
C ILE A 35 -1.87 -4.58 -12.05
N GLN A 36 -1.36 -5.76 -11.72
CA GLN A 36 -1.27 -6.86 -12.67
C GLN A 36 -2.66 -7.49 -12.87
N ASP A 37 -2.93 -8.07 -14.06
CA ASP A 37 -4.21 -8.76 -14.31
C ASP A 37 -4.38 -9.94 -13.32
N PRO A 38 -5.32 -9.84 -12.35
CA PRO A 38 -5.46 -10.84 -11.28
C PRO A 38 -6.06 -12.17 -11.78
N PHE A 39 -6.57 -12.20 -13.01
CA PHE A 39 -7.10 -13.40 -13.64
C PHE A 39 -6.08 -14.09 -14.56
N SER A 40 -4.92 -13.45 -14.79
CA SER A 40 -3.83 -14.09 -15.53
C SER A 40 -3.34 -15.33 -14.77
N PRO A 41 -3.17 -16.48 -15.47
CA PRO A 41 -2.57 -17.66 -14.88
C PRO A 41 -1.18 -17.43 -14.27
N GLU A 42 -0.44 -16.46 -14.81
CA GLU A 42 0.92 -16.13 -14.34
C GLU A 42 0.92 -15.25 -13.10
N PHE A 43 -0.16 -14.54 -12.79
CA PHE A 43 -0.24 -13.69 -11.60
C PHE A 43 0.00 -14.50 -10.32
N ARG A 44 -0.83 -15.48 -10.05
CA ARG A 44 -0.72 -16.33 -8.86
C ARG A 44 0.56 -17.16 -8.85
N LYS A 45 0.92 -17.78 -10.00
CA LYS A 45 2.15 -18.56 -10.10
C LYS A 45 3.40 -17.72 -9.87
N GLY A 46 3.42 -16.49 -10.37
CA GLY A 46 4.48 -15.52 -10.14
C GLY A 46 4.64 -15.20 -8.66
N LEU A 47 3.54 -14.87 -7.98
CA LEU A 47 3.50 -14.64 -6.54
C LEU A 47 4.05 -15.83 -5.75
N GLU A 48 3.57 -17.04 -6.03
CA GLU A 48 4.00 -18.25 -5.33
C GLU A 48 5.50 -18.52 -5.51
N ARG A 49 6.04 -18.31 -6.73
CA ARG A 49 7.49 -18.42 -6.98
C ARG A 49 8.29 -17.40 -6.19
N THR A 50 7.86 -16.14 -6.19
CA THR A 50 8.55 -15.06 -5.49
C THR A 50 8.56 -15.29 -3.98
N ILE A 51 7.41 -15.68 -3.40
CA ILE A 51 7.32 -15.98 -1.96
C ILE A 51 8.21 -17.19 -1.61
N ALA A 52 8.13 -18.26 -2.36
CA ALA A 52 8.94 -19.48 -2.13
C ALA A 52 10.44 -19.23 -2.25
N GLY A 53 10.86 -18.31 -3.12
CA GLY A 53 12.26 -17.89 -3.28
C GLY A 53 12.74 -16.88 -2.24
N SER A 54 11.84 -16.32 -1.43
CA SER A 54 12.19 -15.33 -0.41
C SER A 54 12.78 -16.00 0.83
N SER A 55 13.94 -15.52 1.28
CA SER A 55 14.55 -15.96 2.56
C SER A 55 13.65 -15.67 3.77
N ALA A 56 12.77 -14.68 3.66
CA ALA A 56 11.84 -14.28 4.71
C ALA A 56 10.69 -15.28 4.95
N ALA A 57 10.39 -16.17 3.99
CA ALA A 57 9.25 -17.11 4.11
C ALA A 57 9.36 -18.02 5.35
N ASN A 58 10.55 -18.47 5.67
CA ASN A 58 10.84 -19.36 6.80
C ASN A 58 11.63 -18.67 7.92
N ASP A 59 11.87 -17.36 7.85
CA ASP A 59 12.62 -16.64 8.88
C ASP A 59 11.70 -16.19 10.02
N GLU A 60 11.89 -16.69 11.22
CA GLU A 60 11.11 -16.36 12.42
C GLU A 60 11.11 -14.86 12.75
N TRP A 61 12.16 -14.14 12.35
CA TRP A 61 12.27 -12.69 12.55
C TRP A 61 11.43 -11.86 11.57
N CYS A 62 10.94 -12.47 10.47
CA CYS A 62 10.01 -11.82 9.56
C CYS A 62 8.59 -11.84 10.11
N ILE A 63 8.01 -10.67 10.37
CA ILE A 63 6.63 -10.50 10.82
C ILE A 63 5.64 -10.87 9.72
N GLY A 64 5.88 -10.42 8.50
CA GLY A 64 4.98 -10.60 7.37
C GLY A 64 5.41 -9.86 6.13
N TYR A 65 4.55 -9.92 5.12
CA TYR A 65 4.79 -9.32 3.82
C TYR A 65 3.84 -8.17 3.53
N PHE A 66 4.41 -7.05 3.11
CA PHE A 66 3.69 -6.13 2.22
C PHE A 66 3.78 -6.66 0.80
N VAL A 67 2.71 -6.57 0.05
CA VAL A 67 2.70 -6.99 -1.36
C VAL A 67 2.31 -5.79 -2.21
N ASP A 68 3.23 -5.41 -3.08
CA ASP A 68 3.21 -4.15 -3.84
C ASP A 68 3.29 -2.89 -2.98
N ASN A 69 3.30 -1.74 -3.63
CA ASN A 69 3.37 -0.43 -3.00
C ASN A 69 2.60 0.60 -3.83
N GLU A 70 1.68 1.31 -3.17
CA GLU A 70 0.98 2.47 -3.73
C GLU A 70 0.35 2.23 -5.10
N LEU A 71 -0.31 1.08 -5.25
CA LEU A 71 -0.99 0.73 -6.50
C LEU A 71 -2.09 1.74 -6.85
N GLY A 72 -2.20 2.06 -8.13
CA GLY A 72 -3.22 2.96 -8.68
C GLY A 72 -4.59 2.29 -8.81
N TRP A 73 -5.37 2.26 -7.74
CA TRP A 73 -6.70 1.65 -7.72
C TRP A 73 -7.76 2.46 -8.46
N GLY A 74 -7.52 3.78 -8.63
CA GLY A 74 -8.46 4.69 -9.26
C GLY A 74 -9.82 4.80 -8.53
N ASN A 75 -10.84 5.24 -9.26
CA ASN A 75 -12.20 5.25 -8.76
C ASN A 75 -12.86 3.86 -8.87
N ASN A 76 -14.10 3.73 -8.42
CA ASN A 76 -14.82 2.47 -8.36
C ASN A 76 -15.22 1.85 -9.73
N THR A 77 -14.89 2.49 -10.85
CA THR A 77 -15.08 1.97 -12.21
C THR A 77 -13.76 1.73 -12.95
N TYR A 78 -12.64 2.19 -12.38
CA TYR A 78 -11.36 2.34 -13.07
C TYR A 78 -10.80 1.02 -13.61
N LEU A 79 -10.72 -0.02 -12.79
CA LEU A 79 -10.12 -1.29 -13.20
C LEU A 79 -10.93 -1.98 -14.30
N ALA A 80 -12.27 -1.95 -14.18
CA ALA A 80 -13.16 -2.49 -15.20
C ALA A 80 -13.07 -1.71 -16.51
N THR A 81 -12.93 -0.38 -16.43
CA THR A 81 -12.69 0.46 -17.60
C THR A 81 -11.40 0.07 -18.31
N LEU A 82 -10.31 -0.10 -17.58
CA LEU A 82 -9.03 -0.56 -18.16
C LEU A 82 -9.13 -1.97 -18.75
N ALA A 83 -9.89 -2.87 -18.13
CA ALA A 83 -10.14 -4.21 -18.68
C ALA A 83 -10.95 -4.12 -19.99
N LEU A 84 -12.01 -3.32 -20.01
CA LEU A 84 -12.80 -3.06 -21.21
C LEU A 84 -11.94 -2.52 -22.35
N GLN A 85 -11.03 -1.60 -22.05
CA GLN A 85 -10.07 -1.03 -23.00
C GLN A 85 -8.92 -1.97 -23.41
N GLY A 86 -8.95 -3.23 -22.96
CA GLY A 86 -8.00 -4.27 -23.37
C GLY A 86 -6.68 -4.31 -22.61
N ARG A 87 -6.49 -3.47 -21.58
CA ARG A 87 -5.26 -3.50 -20.75
C ARG A 87 -5.10 -4.81 -19.98
N TYR A 88 -6.22 -5.43 -19.61
CA TYR A 88 -6.30 -6.67 -18.84
C TYR A 88 -7.07 -7.73 -19.62
N PRO A 89 -6.42 -8.48 -20.55
CA PRO A 89 -7.12 -9.37 -21.46
C PRO A 89 -7.85 -10.53 -20.76
N TYR A 90 -7.28 -11.11 -19.71
CA TYR A 90 -7.94 -12.16 -18.93
C TYR A 90 -9.10 -11.60 -18.12
N ALA A 91 -8.95 -10.42 -17.53
CA ALA A 91 -10.03 -9.74 -16.84
C ALA A 91 -11.18 -9.41 -17.82
N LYS A 92 -10.88 -8.95 -19.05
CA LYS A 92 -11.91 -8.66 -20.06
C LYS A 92 -12.73 -9.89 -20.42
N GLU A 93 -12.08 -11.06 -20.55
CA GLU A 93 -12.78 -12.33 -20.78
C GLU A 93 -13.69 -12.72 -19.61
N VAL A 94 -13.20 -12.57 -18.38
CA VAL A 94 -14.01 -12.80 -17.17
C VAL A 94 -15.18 -11.81 -17.10
N PHE A 95 -14.96 -10.55 -17.47
CA PHE A 95 -16.02 -9.54 -17.50
C PHE A 95 -17.12 -9.93 -18.49
N LYS A 96 -16.77 -10.30 -19.71
CA LYS A 96 -17.72 -10.81 -20.72
C LYS A 96 -18.57 -11.96 -20.14
N ASN A 97 -17.92 -12.97 -19.55
CA ASN A 97 -18.63 -14.14 -19.04
C ASN A 97 -19.62 -13.76 -17.92
N ARG A 98 -19.25 -12.83 -17.04
CA ARG A 98 -20.17 -12.31 -15.99
C ARG A 98 -21.35 -11.52 -16.58
N LEU A 99 -21.14 -10.79 -17.67
CA LEU A 99 -22.23 -10.11 -18.37
C LEU A 99 -23.16 -11.12 -19.05
N ILE A 100 -22.64 -12.19 -19.64
CA ILE A 100 -23.43 -13.30 -20.18
C ILE A 100 -24.28 -13.98 -19.09
N GLU A 101 -23.72 -14.17 -17.91
CA GLU A 101 -24.45 -14.73 -16.76
C GLU A 101 -25.53 -13.77 -16.20
N LYS A 102 -25.26 -12.47 -16.26
CA LYS A 102 -26.17 -11.45 -15.68
C LYS A 102 -27.34 -11.14 -16.58
N TYR A 103 -27.14 -11.07 -17.90
CA TYR A 103 -28.13 -10.65 -18.88
C TYR A 103 -28.70 -11.84 -19.64
N ALA A 104 -30.02 -11.89 -19.82
CA ALA A 104 -30.67 -12.95 -20.56
C ALA A 104 -30.27 -12.99 -22.05
N SER A 105 -29.84 -11.85 -22.59
CA SER A 105 -29.39 -11.72 -23.99
C SER A 105 -28.46 -10.53 -24.18
N LEU A 106 -27.69 -10.55 -25.27
CA LEU A 106 -26.90 -9.39 -25.71
C LEU A 106 -27.77 -8.18 -26.04
N ALA A 107 -29.01 -8.40 -26.51
CA ALA A 107 -29.98 -7.32 -26.78
C ALA A 107 -30.40 -6.60 -25.50
N GLU A 108 -30.55 -7.32 -24.38
CA GLU A 108 -30.84 -6.73 -23.08
C GLU A 108 -29.64 -5.89 -22.58
N LEU A 109 -28.43 -6.39 -22.68
CA LEU A 109 -27.22 -5.64 -22.40
C LEU A 109 -27.16 -4.36 -23.26
N ASN A 110 -27.37 -4.47 -24.57
CA ASN A 110 -27.37 -3.32 -25.48
C ASN A 110 -28.37 -2.26 -25.04
N THR A 111 -29.57 -2.67 -24.65
CA THR A 111 -30.64 -1.75 -24.19
C THR A 111 -30.17 -1.00 -22.93
N ILE A 112 -29.54 -1.70 -21.96
CA ILE A 112 -29.10 -1.13 -20.68
C ILE A 112 -27.88 -0.22 -20.88
N TRP A 113 -26.90 -0.68 -21.68
CA TRP A 113 -25.67 0.08 -21.89
C TRP A 113 -25.89 1.26 -22.87
N GLY A 114 -26.91 1.21 -23.73
CA GLY A 114 -27.11 2.11 -24.86
C GLY A 114 -26.10 1.80 -25.97
N SER A 115 -25.85 0.53 -26.22
CA SER A 115 -24.92 0.01 -27.24
C SER A 115 -25.62 -0.79 -28.28
N GLU A 116 -24.92 -1.19 -29.37
CA GLU A 116 -25.48 -1.90 -30.54
C GLU A 116 -24.58 -3.06 -30.97
N PHE A 117 -24.03 -3.85 -30.01
CA PHE A 117 -23.20 -5.00 -30.34
C PHE A 117 -24.04 -6.06 -31.08
N ALA A 118 -23.54 -6.53 -32.22
CA ALA A 118 -24.17 -7.64 -32.94
C ALA A 118 -23.81 -9.00 -32.31
N THR A 119 -22.58 -9.14 -31.78
CA THR A 119 -22.08 -10.36 -31.21
C THR A 119 -21.25 -10.08 -29.94
N TRP A 120 -20.97 -11.11 -29.14
CA TRP A 120 -20.04 -11.03 -28.01
C TRP A 120 -18.59 -10.83 -28.47
N GLU A 121 -18.24 -11.23 -29.69
CA GLU A 121 -16.95 -10.94 -30.33
C GLU A 121 -16.80 -9.45 -30.62
N ASP A 122 -17.87 -8.77 -31.02
CA ASP A 122 -17.87 -7.32 -31.20
C ASP A 122 -17.73 -6.60 -29.86
N TRP A 123 -18.41 -7.11 -28.81
CA TRP A 123 -18.20 -6.60 -27.45
C TRP A 123 -16.75 -6.78 -27.01
N MET A 124 -16.09 -7.91 -27.29
CA MET A 124 -14.68 -8.15 -26.94
C MET A 124 -13.71 -7.18 -27.66
N LYS A 125 -14.06 -6.71 -28.85
CA LYS A 125 -13.25 -5.72 -29.60
C LYS A 125 -13.51 -4.28 -29.14
N ASN A 126 -14.59 -4.05 -28.38
CA ASN A 126 -14.94 -2.71 -27.92
C ASN A 126 -13.96 -2.20 -26.86
N ASP A 127 -13.61 -0.93 -26.95
CA ASP A 127 -12.80 -0.17 -25.99
C ASP A 127 -13.53 1.06 -25.41
N SER A 128 -14.73 1.31 -25.90
CA SER A 128 -15.53 2.47 -25.53
C SER A 128 -16.38 2.19 -24.30
N VAL A 129 -16.53 3.20 -23.44
CA VAL A 129 -17.35 3.16 -22.23
C VAL A 129 -18.71 3.75 -22.52
N TYR A 130 -19.76 3.02 -22.20
CA TYR A 130 -21.15 3.45 -22.36
C TYR A 130 -21.71 3.96 -21.02
N ALA A 131 -22.55 4.99 -21.06
CA ALA A 131 -23.12 5.59 -19.85
C ALA A 131 -23.92 4.58 -19.00
N GLY A 132 -24.67 3.68 -19.66
CA GLY A 132 -25.45 2.64 -19.00
C GLY A 132 -24.61 1.50 -18.40
N ALA A 133 -23.31 1.42 -18.70
CA ALA A 133 -22.41 0.39 -18.20
C ALA A 133 -21.94 0.64 -16.76
N THR A 134 -22.22 1.82 -16.17
CA THR A 134 -21.62 2.26 -14.90
C THR A 134 -21.74 1.24 -13.78
N ASN A 135 -22.91 0.63 -13.57
CA ASN A 135 -23.11 -0.36 -12.50
C ASN A 135 -22.29 -1.62 -12.74
N ASP A 136 -22.18 -2.08 -13.99
CA ASP A 136 -21.37 -3.26 -14.34
C ASP A 136 -19.88 -2.98 -14.15
N LEU A 137 -19.42 -1.78 -14.47
CA LEU A 137 -18.04 -1.35 -14.24
C LEU A 137 -17.72 -1.28 -12.75
N ILE A 138 -18.63 -0.81 -11.90
CA ILE A 138 -18.47 -0.78 -10.44
C ILE A 138 -18.37 -2.22 -9.91
N ASP A 139 -19.31 -3.07 -10.27
CA ASP A 139 -19.33 -4.46 -9.84
C ASP A 139 -18.07 -5.20 -10.27
N PHE A 140 -17.64 -5.01 -11.52
CA PHE A 140 -16.46 -5.70 -12.04
C PHE A 140 -15.17 -5.14 -11.49
N THR A 141 -15.05 -3.84 -11.25
CA THR A 141 -13.91 -3.23 -10.55
C THR A 141 -13.76 -3.86 -9.14
N SER A 142 -14.86 -3.98 -8.40
CA SER A 142 -14.85 -4.64 -7.10
C SER A 142 -14.46 -6.12 -7.22
N HIS A 143 -14.91 -6.81 -8.28
CA HIS A 143 -14.55 -8.21 -8.53
C HIS A 143 -13.05 -8.38 -8.82
N MET A 144 -12.46 -7.51 -9.63
CA MET A 144 -11.01 -7.49 -9.89
C MET A 144 -10.20 -7.26 -8.62
N ALA A 145 -10.59 -6.28 -7.80
CA ALA A 145 -9.93 -6.00 -6.54
C ALA A 145 -9.99 -7.20 -5.56
N ASN A 146 -11.18 -7.82 -5.43
CA ASN A 146 -11.34 -9.04 -4.62
C ASN A 146 -10.45 -10.19 -5.15
N ALA A 147 -10.34 -10.36 -6.48
CA ALA A 147 -9.49 -11.38 -7.09
C ALA A 147 -8.01 -11.13 -6.76
N TYR A 148 -7.54 -9.89 -6.83
CA TYR A 148 -6.17 -9.52 -6.47
C TYR A 148 -5.85 -9.89 -5.02
N PHE A 149 -6.58 -9.33 -4.05
CA PHE A 149 -6.28 -9.54 -2.63
C PHE A 149 -6.44 -11.02 -2.21
N ARG A 150 -7.44 -11.72 -2.75
CA ARG A 150 -7.62 -13.15 -2.53
C ARG A 150 -6.45 -13.97 -3.04
N SER A 151 -6.01 -13.72 -4.27
CA SER A 151 -4.87 -14.46 -4.86
C SER A 151 -3.59 -14.25 -4.07
N VAL A 152 -3.34 -13.01 -3.58
CA VAL A 152 -2.20 -12.72 -2.71
C VAL A 152 -2.31 -13.50 -1.40
N LYS A 153 -3.47 -13.43 -0.72
CA LYS A 153 -3.70 -14.16 0.54
C LYS A 153 -3.49 -15.65 0.38
N GLU A 154 -4.03 -16.24 -0.68
CA GLU A 154 -3.91 -17.66 -0.97
C GLU A 154 -2.45 -18.07 -1.28
N ALA A 155 -1.71 -17.25 -2.04
CA ALA A 155 -0.30 -17.51 -2.32
C ALA A 155 0.57 -17.44 -1.05
N LEU A 156 0.34 -16.45 -0.18
CA LEU A 156 1.01 -16.35 1.11
C LEU A 156 0.68 -17.55 2.01
N LYS A 157 -0.59 -17.94 2.11
CA LYS A 157 -0.99 -19.13 2.88
C LYS A 157 -0.33 -20.41 2.37
N ALA A 158 -0.17 -20.54 1.05
CA ALA A 158 0.44 -21.72 0.43
C ALA A 158 1.96 -21.80 0.64
N LYS A 159 2.69 -20.66 0.67
CA LYS A 159 4.16 -20.64 0.66
C LYS A 159 4.80 -20.10 1.94
N ALA A 160 4.08 -19.29 2.70
CA ALA A 160 4.55 -18.70 3.96
C ALA A 160 3.40 -18.62 4.99
N PRO A 161 2.80 -19.75 5.42
CA PRO A 161 1.54 -19.80 6.17
C PRO A 161 1.59 -19.09 7.53
N HIS A 162 2.79 -18.93 8.10
CA HIS A 162 3.01 -18.28 9.39
C HIS A 162 3.29 -16.76 9.29
N LYS A 163 3.29 -16.21 8.06
CA LYS A 163 3.56 -14.79 7.83
C LYS A 163 2.26 -14.02 7.64
N LEU A 164 2.23 -12.80 8.22
CA LEU A 164 1.09 -11.92 8.05
C LEU A 164 1.06 -11.32 6.64
N TYR A 165 -0.12 -11.15 6.10
CA TYR A 165 -0.36 -10.29 4.94
C TYR A 165 -0.60 -8.87 5.42
N LEU A 166 0.37 -7.97 5.20
CA LEU A 166 0.37 -6.60 5.69
C LEU A 166 -0.22 -5.58 4.70
N GLY A 167 -0.90 -6.06 3.64
CA GLY A 167 -1.52 -5.19 2.62
C GLY A 167 -0.56 -4.66 1.58
N CYS A 168 -1.00 -3.64 0.84
CA CYS A 168 -0.30 -3.10 -0.34
C CYS A 168 0.13 -1.63 -0.15
N ARG A 169 0.20 -1.13 1.08
CA ARG A 169 0.71 0.21 1.42
C ARG A 169 -0.04 1.29 0.63
N PHE A 170 -1.33 1.39 0.86
CA PHE A 170 -2.17 2.38 0.19
C PHE A 170 -1.59 3.79 0.31
N ASN A 171 -1.50 4.50 -0.81
CA ASN A 171 -1.18 5.93 -0.77
C ASN A 171 -2.36 6.67 -0.14
N TYR A 172 -2.14 7.25 1.05
CA TYR A 172 -3.11 8.00 1.79
C TYR A 172 -2.53 9.37 2.13
N GLY A 173 -2.70 10.31 1.22
CA GLY A 173 -2.18 11.67 1.37
C GLY A 173 -3.07 12.68 0.70
N ASP A 174 -2.89 13.97 1.06
CA ASP A 174 -3.58 15.11 0.48
C ASP A 174 -3.05 15.47 -0.92
N PHE A 175 -2.34 14.55 -1.58
CA PHE A 175 -1.84 14.79 -2.94
C PHE A 175 -2.96 14.63 -3.95
N ALA A 176 -3.17 15.68 -4.70
CA ALA A 176 -4.22 15.86 -5.68
C ALA A 176 -4.61 14.57 -6.41
N GLY A 177 -5.80 14.08 -6.13
CA GLY A 177 -6.48 13.05 -6.91
C GLY A 177 -6.16 11.59 -6.59
N ASN A 178 -5.23 11.29 -5.68
CA ASN A 178 -4.77 9.90 -5.40
C ASN A 178 -5.09 9.38 -3.99
N ALA A 179 -5.95 10.05 -3.22
CA ALA A 179 -6.38 9.52 -1.94
C ALA A 179 -7.07 8.16 -2.12
N VAL A 180 -6.65 7.14 -1.37
CA VAL A 180 -7.31 5.84 -1.43
C VAL A 180 -8.78 5.97 -1.07
N GLN A 181 -9.64 5.37 -1.90
CA GLN A 181 -11.07 5.37 -1.65
C GLN A 181 -11.46 4.26 -0.68
N GLN A 182 -12.45 4.52 0.16
CA GLN A 182 -12.86 3.59 1.23
C GLN A 182 -13.26 2.21 0.69
N TRP A 183 -13.89 2.14 -0.51
CA TRP A 183 -14.34 0.89 -1.09
C TRP A 183 -13.22 -0.15 -1.27
N ILE A 184 -12.00 0.29 -1.66
CA ILE A 184 -10.86 -0.62 -1.85
C ILE A 184 -10.25 -1.05 -0.52
N VAL A 185 -10.23 -0.15 0.47
CA VAL A 185 -9.79 -0.47 1.84
C VAL A 185 -10.68 -1.53 2.45
N ASP A 186 -12.00 -1.43 2.28
CA ASP A 186 -12.98 -2.41 2.76
C ASP A 186 -12.83 -3.77 2.07
N ILE A 187 -12.42 -3.80 0.80
CA ILE A 187 -12.08 -5.05 0.12
C ILE A 187 -10.78 -5.63 0.68
N ALA A 188 -9.72 -4.83 0.80
CA ALA A 188 -8.44 -5.27 1.35
C ALA A 188 -8.59 -5.88 2.75
N ALA A 189 -9.40 -5.26 3.62
CA ALA A 189 -9.66 -5.71 4.98
C ALA A 189 -10.31 -7.11 5.09
N LYS A 190 -10.88 -7.65 4.00
CA LYS A 190 -11.39 -9.03 3.97
C LYS A 190 -10.26 -10.08 3.87
N TYR A 191 -9.09 -9.67 3.37
CA TYR A 191 -8.02 -10.58 3.01
C TYR A 191 -6.73 -10.32 3.78
N CYS A 192 -6.40 -9.06 4.06
CA CYS A 192 -5.21 -8.69 4.80
C CYS A 192 -5.36 -9.03 6.29
N ASP A 193 -4.27 -9.46 6.92
CA ASP A 193 -4.20 -9.59 8.37
C ASP A 193 -4.03 -8.22 9.02
N VAL A 194 -3.37 -7.28 8.31
CA VAL A 194 -3.23 -5.86 8.67
C VAL A 194 -3.35 -5.03 7.40
N VAL A 195 -4.13 -3.96 7.41
CA VAL A 195 -4.24 -3.04 6.27
C VAL A 195 -3.21 -1.93 6.41
N SER A 196 -2.44 -1.67 5.36
CA SER A 196 -1.32 -0.72 5.41
C SER A 196 -1.55 0.54 4.57
N PHE A 197 -1.02 1.65 5.08
CA PHE A 197 -1.10 2.97 4.46
C PHE A 197 0.25 3.67 4.46
N ASN A 198 0.61 4.33 3.37
CA ASN A 198 1.67 5.33 3.35
C ASN A 198 1.00 6.68 3.64
N ARG A 199 1.17 7.19 4.87
CA ARG A 199 0.37 8.31 5.38
C ARG A 199 1.24 9.50 5.74
N TYR A 200 1.40 10.41 4.84
CA TYR A 200 2.16 11.65 5.00
C TYR A 200 1.25 12.80 5.45
N THR A 201 0.90 12.81 6.75
CA THR A 201 0.10 13.84 7.42
C THR A 201 0.79 14.27 8.70
N TYR A 202 0.31 15.35 9.34
CA TYR A 202 0.89 15.82 10.61
C TYR A 202 0.37 15.07 11.84
N SER A 203 -0.65 14.23 11.68
CA SER A 203 -1.22 13.42 12.76
C SER A 203 -1.71 12.07 12.24
N ALA A 204 -1.53 11.02 13.03
CA ALA A 204 -2.04 9.68 12.78
C ALA A 204 -3.37 9.41 13.50
N TYR A 205 -3.82 10.31 14.36
CA TYR A 205 -4.96 10.09 15.27
C TYR A 205 -6.28 9.81 14.56
N SER A 206 -6.52 10.46 13.41
CA SER A 206 -7.80 10.38 12.69
C SER A 206 -7.94 9.17 11.76
N LEU A 207 -6.88 8.35 11.58
CA LEU A 207 -6.96 7.18 10.71
C LEU A 207 -7.84 6.11 11.38
N ARG A 208 -8.94 5.74 10.73
CA ARG A 208 -9.93 4.80 11.26
C ARG A 208 -10.44 3.90 10.15
N PRO A 209 -10.85 2.66 10.46
CA PRO A 209 -11.69 1.87 9.56
C PRO A 209 -12.98 2.62 9.19
N SER A 210 -13.62 2.22 8.11
CA SER A 210 -14.97 2.68 7.81
C SER A 210 -15.94 2.33 8.94
N LYS A 211 -17.03 3.09 9.03
CA LYS A 211 -18.09 2.86 10.03
C LYS A 211 -18.48 1.37 10.03
N ASP A 212 -18.64 0.82 11.22
CA ASP A 212 -19.03 -0.59 11.46
C ASP A 212 -17.99 -1.64 11.02
N ARG A 213 -16.72 -1.23 10.81
CA ARG A 213 -15.59 -2.12 10.54
C ARG A 213 -14.57 -2.06 11.68
N ASP A 214 -13.95 -3.20 11.95
CA ASP A 214 -12.86 -3.34 12.90
C ASP A 214 -11.76 -4.20 12.29
N PHE A 215 -10.61 -3.61 12.04
CA PHE A 215 -9.43 -4.31 11.53
C PHE A 215 -8.16 -3.54 11.91
N PRO A 216 -7.05 -4.24 12.17
CA PRO A 216 -5.79 -3.61 12.49
C PRO A 216 -5.20 -2.91 11.26
N MET A 217 -4.58 -1.75 11.50
CA MET A 217 -3.92 -0.95 10.47
C MET A 217 -2.47 -0.65 10.84
N ILE A 218 -1.62 -0.49 9.84
CA ILE A 218 -0.23 -0.09 10.01
C ILE A 218 0.10 1.06 9.06
N ILE A 219 0.87 2.04 9.55
CA ILE A 219 1.44 3.06 8.68
C ILE A 219 2.76 2.54 8.14
N GLY A 220 2.79 2.27 6.83
CA GLY A 220 3.94 1.72 6.12
C GLY A 220 4.99 2.75 5.81
N GLU A 221 4.59 4.03 5.62
CA GLU A 221 5.48 5.16 5.43
C GLU A 221 4.93 6.43 6.03
N PHE A 222 5.80 7.19 6.68
CA PHE A 222 5.64 8.58 7.04
C PHE A 222 7.01 9.22 7.24
N HIS A 223 7.11 10.52 7.09
CA HIS A 223 8.29 11.29 7.47
C HIS A 223 7.96 12.75 7.78
N PHE A 224 8.94 13.39 8.43
CA PHE A 224 9.07 14.83 8.50
C PHE A 224 10.50 15.22 8.16
N GLY A 225 10.68 16.18 7.28
CA GLY A 225 11.97 16.80 7.01
C GLY A 225 12.23 18.01 7.91
N GLY A 226 13.49 18.47 7.94
CA GLY A 226 13.90 19.75 8.50
C GLY A 226 14.38 20.69 7.40
N LEU A 227 14.27 22.01 7.61
CA LEU A 227 14.67 23.00 6.60
C LEU A 227 15.95 23.76 6.95
N ASP A 228 16.59 23.47 8.08
CA ASP A 228 17.69 24.22 8.66
C ASP A 228 19.07 23.59 8.48
N ARG A 229 19.19 22.42 7.81
CA ARG A 229 20.47 21.71 7.62
C ARG A 229 20.65 21.13 6.22
N GLY A 230 21.16 21.91 5.33
CA GLY A 230 21.91 21.49 4.14
C GLY A 230 21.13 21.11 2.90
N LEU A 231 20.13 20.26 2.96
CA LEU A 231 19.32 19.88 1.80
C LEU A 231 18.20 20.90 1.55
N LEU A 232 17.82 21.04 0.28
CA LEU A 232 16.87 22.06 -0.15
C LEU A 232 15.41 21.70 0.12
N HIS A 233 15.11 20.40 0.35
CA HIS A 233 13.73 19.92 0.44
C HIS A 233 13.44 19.14 1.72
N GLY A 234 12.40 19.54 2.42
CA GLY A 234 11.97 18.90 3.66
C GLY A 234 11.09 17.66 3.48
N GLY A 235 10.91 17.19 2.25
CA GLY A 235 10.05 16.06 1.95
C GLY A 235 8.57 16.41 1.86
N LEU A 236 7.70 15.40 1.96
CA LEU A 236 6.26 15.53 1.78
C LEU A 236 5.58 16.22 2.98
N ARG A 237 6.18 16.10 4.16
CA ARG A 237 5.83 16.86 5.37
C ARG A 237 7.12 17.28 6.06
N TYR A 238 7.12 18.46 6.65
CA TYR A 238 8.35 19.02 7.23
C TYR A 238 8.06 19.99 8.38
N GLY A 239 9.08 20.21 9.19
CA GLY A 239 9.17 21.29 10.18
C GLY A 239 10.17 22.35 9.76
N GLY A 240 10.13 23.51 10.42
CA GLY A 240 11.05 24.63 10.17
C GLY A 240 12.47 24.37 10.64
N SER A 241 12.69 23.43 11.56
CA SER A 241 14.00 23.07 12.12
C SER A 241 14.07 21.58 12.48
N GLN A 242 15.26 21.10 12.85
CA GLN A 242 15.44 19.71 13.34
C GLN A 242 14.71 19.47 14.67
N GLU A 243 14.62 20.46 15.56
CA GLU A 243 13.84 20.38 16.79
C GLU A 243 12.35 20.24 16.47
N ASN A 244 11.82 21.09 15.60
CA ASN A 244 10.42 21.02 15.19
C ASN A 244 10.09 19.70 14.48
N ARG A 245 10.98 19.20 13.63
CA ARG A 245 10.88 17.86 13.00
C ARG A 245 10.81 16.75 14.05
N ALA A 246 11.63 16.83 15.09
CA ALA A 246 11.66 15.87 16.19
C ALA A 246 10.35 15.88 17.00
N ASP A 247 9.78 17.06 17.26
CA ASP A 247 8.48 17.21 17.91
C ASP A 247 7.35 16.64 17.05
N LEU A 248 7.37 16.89 15.74
CA LEU A 248 6.41 16.33 14.80
C LEU A 248 6.46 14.79 14.78
N TYR A 249 7.69 14.21 14.77
CA TYR A 249 7.87 12.75 14.88
C TYR A 249 7.23 12.21 16.17
N LYS A 250 7.56 12.83 17.30
CA LYS A 250 7.06 12.41 18.61
C LYS A 250 5.53 12.46 18.67
N HIS A 251 4.96 13.57 18.23
CA HIS A 251 3.51 13.76 18.20
C HIS A 251 2.82 12.71 17.32
N TYR A 252 3.32 12.50 16.10
CA TYR A 252 2.75 11.54 15.16
C TYR A 252 2.76 10.10 15.68
N VAL A 253 3.90 9.67 16.26
CA VAL A 253 4.00 8.30 16.80
C VAL A 253 3.16 8.14 18.06
N GLN A 254 3.07 9.17 18.93
CA GLN A 254 2.16 9.15 20.09
C GLN A 254 0.69 9.05 19.65
N ASP A 255 0.28 9.80 18.64
CA ASP A 255 -1.05 9.69 18.02
C ASP A 255 -1.34 8.28 17.55
N ALA A 256 -0.36 7.66 16.87
CA ALA A 256 -0.49 6.30 16.39
C ALA A 256 -0.58 5.27 17.55
N VAL A 257 0.19 5.47 18.62
CA VAL A 257 0.13 4.63 19.81
C VAL A 257 -1.22 4.72 20.50
N MET A 258 -1.79 5.91 20.58
CA MET A 258 -3.12 6.14 21.21
C MET A 258 -4.29 5.71 20.30
N ASN A 259 -4.06 5.54 19.01
CA ASN A 259 -5.09 5.10 18.07
C ASN A 259 -5.34 3.61 18.21
N PRO A 260 -6.54 3.14 18.63
CA PRO A 260 -6.80 1.73 18.93
C PRO A 260 -6.67 0.80 17.71
N TYR A 261 -6.80 1.33 16.51
CA TYR A 261 -6.72 0.55 15.26
C TYR A 261 -5.31 0.43 14.71
N LEU A 262 -4.37 1.30 15.13
CA LEU A 262 -3.00 1.28 14.63
C LEU A 262 -2.14 0.33 15.46
N VAL A 263 -1.42 -0.56 14.76
CA VAL A 263 -0.50 -1.55 15.37
C VAL A 263 0.97 -1.21 15.17
N GLY A 264 1.28 -0.18 14.37
CA GLY A 264 2.65 0.26 14.14
C GLY A 264 2.77 1.39 13.12
N THR A 265 3.97 1.96 13.08
CA THR A 265 4.36 2.99 12.11
C THR A 265 5.80 2.73 11.64
N HIS A 266 6.04 2.89 10.35
CA HIS A 266 7.35 2.78 9.74
C HIS A 266 7.80 4.12 9.16
N TRP A 267 9.00 4.52 9.57
CA TRP A 267 9.62 5.76 9.09
C TRP A 267 10.21 5.58 7.68
N PHE A 268 9.97 6.50 6.79
CA PHE A 268 10.60 6.62 5.48
C PHE A 268 11.44 7.90 5.44
N GLN A 269 12.77 7.82 5.44
CA GLN A 269 13.64 6.64 5.42
C GLN A 269 14.82 6.81 6.38
N TYR A 270 15.74 5.83 6.45
CA TYR A 270 16.85 5.81 7.40
C TYR A 270 17.87 6.92 7.15
N ASN A 271 18.28 7.13 5.89
CA ASN A 271 19.23 8.17 5.50
C ASN A 271 18.53 9.36 4.84
N ASP A 272 19.13 10.56 4.93
CA ASP A 272 18.81 11.64 4.01
C ASP A 272 19.05 11.15 2.58
N GLN A 273 18.27 11.67 1.64
CA GLN A 273 18.42 11.33 0.24
C GLN A 273 19.62 12.07 -0.36
N ALA A 274 20.12 11.59 -1.50
CA ALA A 274 21.26 12.21 -2.18
C ALA A 274 20.96 13.67 -2.55
N VAL A 275 21.95 14.54 -2.36
CA VAL A 275 21.81 15.98 -2.69
C VAL A 275 21.48 16.18 -4.19
N THR A 276 22.01 15.31 -5.05
CA THR A 276 21.73 15.31 -6.49
C THR A 276 20.34 14.77 -6.86
N GLY A 277 19.58 14.27 -5.90
CA GLY A 277 18.27 13.63 -6.10
C GLY A 277 18.35 12.14 -6.42
N ARG A 278 17.26 11.45 -6.15
CA ARG A 278 16.98 10.10 -6.65
C ARG A 278 16.57 10.13 -8.12
N GLY A 279 16.38 8.98 -8.74
CA GLY A 279 15.91 8.87 -10.13
C GLY A 279 14.52 9.51 -10.40
N ASP A 280 13.70 9.69 -9.36
CA ASP A 280 12.41 10.39 -9.37
C ASP A 280 12.51 11.89 -9.00
N GLY A 281 13.72 12.38 -8.72
CA GLY A 281 14.01 13.78 -8.40
C GLY A 281 13.94 14.14 -6.91
N GLU A 282 13.57 13.21 -6.02
CA GLU A 282 13.54 13.50 -4.58
C GLU A 282 14.95 13.71 -4.00
N ASN A 283 15.11 14.74 -3.16
CA ASN A 283 16.34 15.04 -2.43
C ASN A 283 16.04 15.50 -0.99
N TYR A 284 15.28 14.71 -0.27
CA TYR A 284 14.69 15.05 1.01
C TYR A 284 15.65 14.90 2.19
N GLN A 285 15.62 15.88 3.10
CA GLN A 285 16.27 15.80 4.40
C GLN A 285 15.34 15.16 5.43
N ILE A 286 15.23 13.83 5.39
CA ILE A 286 14.27 13.05 6.18
C ILE A 286 14.93 11.94 7.02
N GLY A 287 16.24 11.71 6.87
CA GLY A 287 16.96 10.60 7.50
C GLY A 287 17.16 10.75 9.01
N PHE A 288 17.33 9.62 9.70
CA PHE A 288 17.97 9.58 11.01
C PHE A 288 19.47 9.86 10.90
N ILE A 289 20.05 9.56 9.74
CA ILE A 289 21.44 9.82 9.37
C ILE A 289 21.46 10.77 8.19
N ASN A 290 22.33 11.76 8.23
CA ASN A 290 22.49 12.70 7.13
C ASN A 290 23.45 12.17 6.03
N VAL A 291 23.65 12.94 4.96
CA VAL A 291 24.49 12.58 3.79
C VAL A 291 25.99 12.43 4.12
N TYR A 292 26.41 12.79 5.31
CA TYR A 292 27.79 12.63 5.83
C TYR A 292 27.93 11.51 6.85
N ASP A 293 26.94 10.60 6.93
CA ASP A 293 26.84 9.51 7.91
C ASP A 293 26.79 9.99 9.37
N ALA A 294 26.43 11.26 9.58
CA ALA A 294 26.29 11.82 10.92
C ALA A 294 24.82 11.73 11.41
N PRO A 295 24.62 11.37 12.68
CA PRO A 295 23.27 11.25 13.25
C PRO A 295 22.54 12.60 13.38
N ASN A 296 21.27 12.63 13.04
CA ASN A 296 20.36 13.73 13.36
C ASN A 296 19.83 13.52 14.80
N TRP A 297 20.58 14.04 15.77
CA TRP A 297 20.38 13.74 17.18
C TRP A 297 19.03 14.16 17.73
N GLU A 298 18.43 15.23 17.23
CA GLU A 298 17.12 15.71 17.65
C GLU A 298 16.07 14.62 17.37
N LEU A 299 16.06 14.09 16.15
CA LEU A 299 15.14 13.02 15.74
C LEU A 299 15.41 11.73 16.51
N ILE A 300 16.69 11.38 16.74
CA ILE A 300 17.07 10.19 17.49
C ILE A 300 16.61 10.29 18.95
N ARG A 301 16.76 11.46 19.59
CA ARG A 301 16.25 11.68 20.95
C ARG A 301 14.73 11.55 21.02
N ALA A 302 14.01 12.09 20.03
CA ALA A 302 12.57 11.93 19.94
C ALA A 302 12.15 10.45 19.82
N ALA A 303 12.80 9.70 18.94
CA ALA A 303 12.55 8.26 18.78
C ALA A 303 12.80 7.47 20.06
N ARG A 304 13.93 7.72 20.75
CA ARG A 304 14.22 7.12 22.06
C ARG A 304 13.13 7.40 23.08
N SER A 305 12.75 8.68 23.23
CA SER A 305 11.73 9.11 24.19
C SER A 305 10.38 8.43 23.97
N VAL A 306 9.94 8.32 22.71
CA VAL A 306 8.70 7.63 22.40
C VAL A 306 8.82 6.13 22.64
N GLY A 307 9.92 5.51 22.19
CA GLY A 307 10.15 4.07 22.35
C GLY A 307 10.25 3.62 23.82
N GLU A 308 10.68 4.52 24.72
CA GLU A 308 10.72 4.25 26.18
C GLU A 308 9.31 4.19 26.80
N THR A 309 8.37 4.93 26.26
CA THR A 309 7.04 5.13 26.89
C THR A 309 5.88 4.53 26.10
N MET A 310 6.09 4.07 24.85
CA MET A 310 4.99 3.69 23.96
C MET A 310 4.11 2.54 24.49
N TYR A 311 4.69 1.55 25.15
CA TYR A 311 3.91 0.43 25.70
C TYR A 311 3.08 0.84 26.93
N GLU A 312 3.63 1.71 27.78
CA GLU A 312 2.87 2.29 28.90
C GLU A 312 1.74 3.18 28.37
N LEU A 313 2.02 4.00 27.37
CA LEU A 313 1.02 4.87 26.74
C LEU A 313 -0.09 4.05 26.07
N ARG A 314 0.25 2.93 25.42
CA ARG A 314 -0.72 2.04 24.77
C ARG A 314 -1.63 1.31 25.76
N SER A 315 -1.18 1.05 26.98
CA SER A 315 -1.93 0.35 28.01
C SER A 315 -2.97 1.22 28.77
N LYS A 316 -2.93 2.52 28.58
CA LYS A 316 -3.90 3.49 29.12
C LYS A 316 -5.12 3.60 28.24
#